data_9e6afad11d2158059422b32e56e649bd
#
_entry.id   9e6afad11d2158059422b32e56e649bd
#
_cell.length_a   1.000
_cell.length_b   1.000
_cell.length_c   1.000
_cell.angle_alpha   90.00
_cell.angle_beta   90.00
_cell.angle_gamma   90.00
#
_symmetry.space_group_name_H-M   'P 1'
#
loop_
_entity.id
_entity.type
_entity.pdbx_description
1 polymer ?
#
loop_
_entity_poly.entity_id
_entity_poly.type
_entity_poly.pdbx_seq_one_letter_code
_entity_poly.pdbx_strand_id
1 'polypeptide(L)'
;MRKHLIIPCVIAAFIAGACGERHSQSGDANAAEVTTVTPESSSVSTTTSATSTQPVSFETANAAFAEKRYDEAVRLFTTYTTDKPDNVWGFYMLGLSAWKTGDRDAAVRAFTQALEKDSTHVKSRLNLSRVLIEQGKVQEALPYVEGVVKIDSSSNEAYRLLGRVKRELGDSTGAIEAFKKAIVLDERDAWSMNNLAKVYIGQGRYEEALGPLARAIEIDSTVAAFHTNLGRALERTADRSRLAEAFVEQVKTWR
;
A
#
# COMPACT_ATOMS: atom_id res chain seq x y z
N MET A 1 5.99 -47.73 -16.25
CA MET A 1 5.70 -47.73 -14.81
C MET A 1 5.26 -46.32 -14.41
N ARG A 2 3.95 -46.09 -14.27
CA ARG A 2 3.38 -44.79 -13.87
C ARG A 2 3.23 -44.78 -12.35
N LYS A 3 3.92 -43.86 -11.69
CA LYS A 3 3.72 -43.63 -10.24
C LYS A 3 2.64 -42.55 -10.08
N HIS A 4 1.48 -42.97 -9.60
CA HIS A 4 0.41 -42.07 -9.18
C HIS A 4 0.78 -41.48 -7.81
N LEU A 5 0.92 -40.17 -7.74
CA LEU A 5 1.06 -39.45 -6.49
C LEU A 5 -0.34 -39.03 -6.01
N ILE A 6 -0.80 -39.69 -4.97
CA ILE A 6 -2.08 -39.38 -4.29
C ILE A 6 -1.78 -38.32 -3.23
N ILE A 7 -2.38 -37.16 -3.37
CA ILE A 7 -2.37 -36.09 -2.34
C ILE A 7 -3.64 -36.26 -1.51
N PRO A 8 -3.55 -36.47 -0.20
CA PRO A 8 -4.74 -36.52 0.63
C PRO A 8 -5.27 -35.10 0.91
N CYS A 9 -6.55 -34.92 0.59
CA CYS A 9 -7.35 -33.77 0.97
C CYS A 9 -7.66 -33.86 2.48
N VAL A 10 -7.14 -32.94 3.29
CA VAL A 10 -7.58 -32.80 4.68
C VAL A 10 -8.56 -31.62 4.73
N ILE A 11 -9.85 -31.98 4.81
CA ILE A 11 -10.95 -31.06 5.14
C ILE A 11 -11.07 -31.07 6.66
N ALA A 12 -10.76 -29.96 7.30
CA ALA A 12 -11.12 -29.72 8.69
C ALA A 12 -12.24 -28.66 8.75
N ALA A 13 -13.44 -29.13 9.00
CA ALA A 13 -14.58 -28.28 9.37
C ALA A 13 -14.45 -27.89 10.84
N PHE A 14 -14.62 -26.61 11.15
CA PHE A 14 -14.96 -26.14 12.49
C PHE A 14 -16.27 -25.36 12.45
N ILE A 15 -17.21 -25.92 13.20
CA ILE A 15 -18.59 -25.43 13.40
C ILE A 15 -18.65 -24.60 14.69
N ALA A 16 -19.29 -23.45 14.57
CA ALA A 16 -20.20 -22.76 15.49
C ALA A 16 -19.96 -22.75 17.02
N GLY A 17 -20.22 -21.59 17.56
CA GLY A 17 -20.62 -21.34 18.98
C GLY A 17 -20.62 -19.84 19.20
N ALA A 18 -21.68 -19.25 19.11
CA ALA A 18 -22.90 -19.03 19.91
C ALA A 18 -22.83 -17.71 20.70
N CYS A 19 -23.83 -16.90 20.42
CA CYS A 19 -24.45 -15.78 21.13
C CYS A 19 -24.26 -15.71 22.65
N GLY A 20 -24.17 -14.48 23.16
CA GLY A 20 -24.41 -14.12 24.53
C GLY A 20 -24.77 -12.65 24.67
N GLU A 21 -26.07 -12.36 24.61
CA GLU A 21 -26.68 -11.08 24.97
C GLU A 21 -26.70 -10.86 26.47
N ARG A 22 -26.96 -9.59 26.81
CA ARG A 22 -27.57 -9.02 28.05
C ARG A 22 -26.56 -8.38 29.00
N HIS A 23 -26.82 -7.29 29.64
CA HIS A 23 -28.08 -6.55 29.95
C HIS A 23 -27.71 -5.13 30.38
N SER A 24 -28.58 -4.21 30.07
CA SER A 24 -28.73 -2.89 30.67
C SER A 24 -29.10 -3.00 32.14
N GLN A 25 -28.63 -2.07 32.96
CA GLN A 25 -29.46 -1.55 34.06
C GLN A 25 -29.02 -0.13 34.45
N SER A 26 -30.03 0.69 34.46
CA SER A 26 -30.23 2.01 35.00
C SER A 26 -30.26 1.99 36.54
N GLY A 27 -30.02 3.14 37.17
CA GLY A 27 -30.34 3.40 38.56
C GLY A 27 -29.58 4.59 39.13
N ASP A 28 -30.19 5.72 39.03
CA ASP A 28 -30.74 6.64 40.01
C ASP A 28 -29.78 7.31 41.00
N ALA A 29 -29.74 8.62 40.80
CA ALA A 29 -29.93 9.73 41.74
C ALA A 29 -29.60 9.55 43.24
N ASN A 30 -28.76 10.40 43.79
CA ASN A 30 -29.22 11.22 44.90
C ASN A 30 -28.40 12.48 45.15
N ALA A 31 -29.09 13.45 45.62
CA ALA A 31 -28.95 14.85 45.82
C ALA A 31 -27.96 15.32 46.91
N ALA A 32 -27.45 16.50 46.68
CA ALA A 32 -27.26 17.62 47.59
C ALA A 32 -26.42 17.47 48.87
N GLU A 33 -25.34 18.23 48.91
CA GLU A 33 -25.08 19.05 50.09
C GLU A 33 -24.30 20.33 49.70
N VAL A 34 -24.91 21.45 49.95
CA VAL A 34 -24.37 22.81 49.77
C VAL A 34 -23.57 23.16 51.02
N THR A 35 -22.29 23.37 50.87
CA THR A 35 -21.51 24.05 51.90
C THR A 35 -20.85 25.29 51.28
N THR A 36 -21.35 26.42 51.72
CA THR A 36 -20.79 27.77 51.48
C THR A 36 -19.49 27.94 52.20
N VAL A 37 -18.39 28.25 51.43
CA VAL A 37 -17.15 28.78 52.01
C VAL A 37 -16.77 30.04 51.24
N THR A 38 -16.57 31.11 51.98
CA THR A 38 -16.20 32.46 51.60
C THR A 38 -14.89 32.56 50.82
N PRO A 39 -14.67 33.61 49.96
CA PRO A 39 -13.53 33.69 49.12
C PRO A 39 -12.30 34.23 49.83
N GLU A 40 -11.26 33.42 49.94
CA GLU A 40 -9.92 33.91 50.22
C GLU A 40 -9.23 34.33 48.91
N SER A 41 -8.77 35.54 48.95
CA SER A 41 -7.96 36.23 47.95
C SER A 41 -6.65 35.46 47.74
N SER A 42 -6.54 34.64 46.68
CA SER A 42 -5.29 34.09 46.22
C SER A 42 -4.86 34.82 44.96
N SER A 43 -3.77 35.55 45.10
CA SER A 43 -3.01 36.19 44.05
C SER A 43 -2.77 35.20 42.88
N VAL A 44 -3.42 35.47 41.73
CA VAL A 44 -3.13 34.82 40.48
C VAL A 44 -1.72 35.25 40.04
N SER A 45 -0.74 34.43 40.37
CA SER A 45 0.55 34.49 39.70
C SER A 45 0.33 34.05 38.24
N THR A 46 0.19 35.02 37.35
CA THR A 46 0.24 34.84 35.92
C THR A 46 1.66 34.36 35.57
N THR A 47 1.89 33.09 35.72
CA THR A 47 3.05 32.44 35.08
C THR A 47 2.78 32.47 33.60
N THR A 48 3.20 33.56 32.94
CA THR A 48 3.40 33.56 31.50
C THR A 48 4.46 32.51 31.24
N SER A 49 4.02 31.28 30.95
CA SER A 49 4.88 30.29 30.33
C SER A 49 5.32 30.85 28.99
N ALA A 50 6.44 31.59 29.01
CA ALA A 50 7.21 31.78 27.79
C ALA A 50 7.53 30.38 27.28
N THR A 51 6.76 29.93 26.31
CA THR A 51 7.06 28.74 25.54
C THR A 51 8.40 29.04 24.87
N SER A 52 9.47 28.60 25.52
CA SER A 52 10.79 28.54 24.90
C SER A 52 10.61 27.62 23.69
N THR A 53 10.32 28.20 22.54
CA THR A 53 10.28 27.51 21.28
C THR A 53 11.71 27.17 20.90
N GLN A 54 12.23 26.11 21.52
CA GLN A 54 13.41 25.43 20.99
C GLN A 54 13.10 25.08 19.54
N PRO A 55 14.00 25.40 18.61
CA PRO A 55 13.79 25.05 17.21
C PRO A 55 13.55 23.53 17.13
N VAL A 56 12.52 23.14 16.36
CA VAL A 56 12.18 21.73 16.18
C VAL A 56 13.34 21.03 15.47
N SER A 57 13.91 20.00 16.10
CA SER A 57 14.96 19.22 15.46
C SER A 57 14.37 18.16 14.54
N PHE A 58 15.17 17.73 13.54
CA PHE A 58 14.79 16.61 12.67
C PHE A 58 14.57 15.33 13.49
N GLU A 59 15.41 15.09 14.49
CA GLU A 59 15.36 13.91 15.37
C GLU A 59 14.05 13.88 16.17
N THR A 60 13.60 15.03 16.70
CA THR A 60 12.32 15.12 17.42
C THR A 60 11.15 14.80 16.52
N ALA A 61 11.12 15.36 15.30
CA ALA A 61 10.08 15.10 14.32
C ALA A 61 10.11 13.62 13.86
N ASN A 62 11.29 13.07 13.64
CA ASN A 62 11.46 11.69 13.22
C ASN A 62 11.10 10.69 14.34
N ALA A 63 11.32 11.02 15.61
CA ALA A 63 10.87 10.21 16.74
C ALA A 63 9.35 10.09 16.76
N ALA A 64 8.62 11.19 16.57
CA ALA A 64 7.15 11.16 16.47
C ALA A 64 6.68 10.26 15.32
N PHE A 65 7.35 10.30 14.16
CA PHE A 65 7.04 9.41 13.04
C PHE A 65 7.31 7.94 13.38
N ALA A 66 8.46 7.63 14.01
CA ALA A 66 8.84 6.27 14.39
C ALA A 66 7.85 5.66 15.41
N GLU A 67 7.35 6.49 16.32
CA GLU A 67 6.32 6.11 17.30
C GLU A 67 4.91 6.10 16.72
N LYS A 68 4.76 6.29 15.41
CA LYS A 68 3.49 6.31 14.68
C LYS A 68 2.54 7.45 15.09
N ARG A 69 3.05 8.49 15.74
CA ARG A 69 2.32 9.72 16.06
C ARG A 69 2.31 10.64 14.83
N TYR A 70 1.64 10.19 13.75
CA TYR A 70 1.77 10.80 12.42
C TYR A 70 1.27 12.23 12.34
N ASP A 71 0.16 12.56 13.03
CA ASP A 71 -0.35 13.94 13.07
C ASP A 71 0.63 14.90 13.75
N GLU A 72 1.29 14.43 14.80
CA GLU A 72 2.34 15.18 15.46
C GLU A 72 3.58 15.32 14.56
N ALA A 73 3.96 14.24 13.89
CA ALA A 73 5.07 14.26 12.92
C ALA A 73 4.81 15.28 11.80
N VAL A 74 3.57 15.37 11.28
CA VAL A 74 3.19 16.39 10.29
C VAL A 74 3.43 17.79 10.85
N ARG A 75 2.95 18.09 12.08
CA ARG A 75 3.16 19.42 12.68
C ARG A 75 4.65 19.73 12.87
N LEU A 76 5.40 18.79 13.41
CA LEU A 76 6.83 18.97 13.68
C LEU A 76 7.64 19.12 12.40
N PHE A 77 7.40 18.29 11.38
CA PHE A 77 8.09 18.42 10.09
C PHE A 77 7.67 19.69 9.34
N THR A 78 6.42 20.17 9.49
CA THR A 78 6.00 21.47 8.94
C THR A 78 6.82 22.59 9.56
N THR A 79 6.95 22.62 10.88
CA THR A 79 7.80 23.61 11.57
C THR A 79 9.26 23.48 11.14
N TYR A 80 9.77 22.25 11.12
CA TYR A 80 11.16 21.98 10.72
C TYR A 80 11.47 22.47 9.31
N THR A 81 10.59 22.22 8.33
CA THR A 81 10.79 22.64 6.94
C THR A 81 10.61 24.15 6.73
N THR A 82 9.89 24.82 7.64
CA THR A 82 9.84 26.29 7.67
C THR A 82 11.18 26.89 8.09
N ASP A 83 11.82 26.30 9.11
CA ASP A 83 13.12 26.75 9.60
C ASP A 83 14.29 26.30 8.72
N LYS A 84 14.11 25.19 7.99
CA LYS A 84 15.12 24.56 7.12
C LYS A 84 14.55 24.32 5.71
N PRO A 85 14.28 25.38 4.95
CA PRO A 85 13.53 25.30 3.68
C PRO A 85 14.28 24.60 2.54
N ASP A 86 15.57 24.30 2.70
CA ASP A 86 16.36 23.58 1.71
C ASP A 86 16.62 22.10 2.09
N ASN A 87 16.05 21.65 3.21
CA ASN A 87 16.27 20.28 3.65
C ASN A 87 15.34 19.29 2.95
N VAL A 88 15.86 18.56 1.97
CA VAL A 88 15.14 17.55 1.17
C VAL A 88 14.49 16.48 2.05
N TRP A 89 15.22 16.00 3.06
CA TRP A 89 14.73 14.95 3.96
C TRP A 89 13.60 15.42 4.87
N GLY A 90 13.60 16.70 5.25
CA GLY A 90 12.49 17.30 5.99
C GLY A 90 11.18 17.23 5.19
N PHE A 91 11.20 17.70 3.94
CA PHE A 91 10.04 17.60 3.05
C PHE A 91 9.66 16.17 2.72
N TYR A 92 10.64 15.28 2.52
CA TYR A 92 10.37 13.86 2.31
C TYR A 92 9.63 13.24 3.50
N MET A 93 10.09 13.50 4.73
CA MET A 93 9.46 12.97 5.94
C MET A 93 8.11 13.62 6.22
N LEU A 94 7.93 14.91 5.89
CA LEU A 94 6.62 15.56 5.91
C LEU A 94 5.64 14.84 4.97
N GLY A 95 6.08 14.54 3.75
CA GLY A 95 5.28 13.80 2.78
C GLY A 95 4.90 12.40 3.26
N LEU A 96 5.83 11.66 3.86
CA LEU A 96 5.55 10.37 4.47
C LEU A 96 4.55 10.47 5.61
N SER A 97 4.71 11.46 6.49
CA SER A 97 3.82 11.68 7.63
C SER A 97 2.40 11.99 7.17
N ALA A 98 2.25 12.92 6.21
CA ALA A 98 0.97 13.25 5.61
C ALA A 98 0.32 12.06 4.91
N TRP A 99 1.09 11.24 4.20
CA TRP A 99 0.57 10.03 3.58
C TRP A 99 0.05 9.03 4.63
N LYS A 100 0.76 8.89 5.77
CA LYS A 100 0.34 8.01 6.88
C LYS A 100 -0.91 8.48 7.59
N THR A 101 -1.20 9.80 7.63
CA THR A 101 -2.48 10.33 8.13
C THR A 101 -3.62 10.20 7.12
N GLY A 102 -3.33 9.84 5.87
CA GLY A 102 -4.30 9.76 4.77
C GLY A 102 -4.45 11.05 3.98
N ASP A 103 -3.76 12.13 4.35
CA ASP A 103 -3.76 13.39 3.58
C ASP A 103 -2.84 13.27 2.35
N ARG A 104 -3.43 12.71 1.29
CA ARG A 104 -2.72 12.50 0.02
C ARG A 104 -2.31 13.79 -0.66
N ASP A 105 -3.09 14.84 -0.53
CA ASP A 105 -2.78 16.14 -1.16
C ASP A 105 -1.60 16.82 -0.46
N ALA A 106 -1.55 16.79 0.86
CA ALA A 106 -0.38 17.27 1.61
C ALA A 106 0.87 16.43 1.30
N ALA A 107 0.72 15.11 1.16
CA ALA A 107 1.83 14.22 0.78
C ALA A 107 2.39 14.57 -0.61
N VAL A 108 1.51 14.79 -1.60
CA VAL A 108 1.92 15.23 -2.96
C VAL A 108 2.69 16.53 -2.88
N ARG A 109 2.15 17.55 -2.19
CA ARG A 109 2.84 18.85 -2.05
C ARG A 109 4.22 18.70 -1.42
N ALA A 110 4.33 17.95 -0.33
CA ALA A 110 5.60 17.79 0.38
C ALA A 110 6.64 17.00 -0.43
N PHE A 111 6.25 15.91 -1.11
CA PHE A 111 7.18 15.20 -2.01
C PHE A 111 7.59 16.04 -3.20
N THR A 112 6.70 16.88 -3.74
CA THR A 112 7.04 17.83 -4.81
C THR A 112 8.06 18.86 -4.33
N GLN A 113 7.85 19.44 -3.14
CA GLN A 113 8.83 20.34 -2.53
C GLN A 113 10.19 19.68 -2.30
N ALA A 114 10.23 18.41 -1.89
CA ALA A 114 11.48 17.67 -1.80
C ALA A 114 12.17 17.56 -3.17
N LEU A 115 11.41 17.35 -4.25
CA LEU A 115 11.94 17.25 -5.62
C LEU A 115 12.33 18.60 -6.23
N GLU A 116 11.74 19.70 -5.78
CA GLU A 116 12.20 21.06 -6.12
C GLU A 116 13.59 21.37 -5.55
N LYS A 117 13.92 20.78 -4.38
CA LYS A 117 15.22 20.94 -3.74
C LYS A 117 16.27 19.95 -4.30
N ASP A 118 15.86 18.71 -4.54
CA ASP A 118 16.69 17.68 -5.19
C ASP A 118 15.83 16.88 -6.17
N SER A 119 15.92 17.26 -7.43
CA SER A 119 15.18 16.60 -8.51
C SER A 119 15.58 15.13 -8.71
N THR A 120 16.70 14.69 -8.16
CA THR A 120 17.20 13.31 -8.26
C THR A 120 16.82 12.44 -7.06
N HIS A 121 16.12 12.98 -6.05
CA HIS A 121 15.77 12.26 -4.83
C HIS A 121 14.82 11.08 -5.13
N VAL A 122 15.38 9.90 -5.32
CA VAL A 122 14.68 8.67 -5.74
C VAL A 122 13.50 8.34 -4.83
N LYS A 123 13.68 8.43 -3.51
CA LYS A 123 12.60 8.10 -2.55
C LYS A 123 11.38 9.00 -2.70
N SER A 124 11.59 10.31 -2.92
CA SER A 124 10.48 11.24 -3.17
C SER A 124 9.76 10.94 -4.47
N ARG A 125 10.50 10.62 -5.56
CA ARG A 125 9.90 10.23 -6.84
C ARG A 125 9.03 8.98 -6.71
N LEU A 126 9.54 7.93 -6.06
CA LEU A 126 8.80 6.68 -5.86
C LEU A 126 7.53 6.90 -5.02
N ASN A 127 7.64 7.62 -3.90
CA ASN A 127 6.49 7.83 -3.02
C ASN A 127 5.47 8.80 -3.60
N LEU A 128 5.91 9.86 -4.30
CA LEU A 128 5.01 10.72 -5.07
C LEU A 128 4.23 9.92 -6.12
N SER A 129 4.91 9.05 -6.87
CA SER A 129 4.25 8.19 -7.84
C SER A 129 3.20 7.28 -7.20
N ARG A 130 3.49 6.70 -6.02
CA ARG A 130 2.53 5.87 -5.28
C ARG A 130 1.29 6.65 -4.88
N VAL A 131 1.48 7.84 -4.31
CA VAL A 131 0.37 8.69 -3.88
C VAL A 131 -0.48 9.14 -5.06
N LEU A 132 0.15 9.52 -6.18
CA LEU A 132 -0.56 9.88 -7.42
C LEU A 132 -1.38 8.70 -7.98
N ILE A 133 -0.84 7.48 -7.96
CA ILE A 133 -1.58 6.28 -8.35
C ILE A 133 -2.78 6.04 -7.43
N GLU A 134 -2.63 6.23 -6.11
CA GLU A 134 -3.72 6.10 -5.15
C GLU A 134 -4.83 7.16 -5.34
N GLN A 135 -4.47 8.35 -5.87
CA GLN A 135 -5.41 9.40 -6.24
C GLN A 135 -6.05 9.18 -7.63
N GLY A 136 -5.66 8.12 -8.35
CA GLY A 136 -6.09 7.90 -9.74
C GLY A 136 -5.38 8.79 -10.77
N LYS A 137 -4.40 9.60 -10.36
CA LYS A 137 -3.62 10.49 -11.23
C LYS A 137 -2.45 9.74 -11.89
N VAL A 138 -2.78 8.62 -12.54
CA VAL A 138 -1.77 7.67 -13.03
C VAL A 138 -0.88 8.27 -14.12
N GLN A 139 -1.46 9.13 -14.96
CA GLN A 139 -0.70 9.82 -16.02
C GLN A 139 0.37 10.75 -15.44
N GLU A 140 0.06 11.42 -14.32
CA GLU A 140 1.02 12.29 -13.64
C GLU A 140 2.13 11.51 -12.93
N ALA A 141 1.87 10.26 -12.54
CA ALA A 141 2.86 9.40 -11.89
C ALA A 141 3.97 8.92 -12.84
N LEU A 142 3.66 8.75 -14.13
CA LEU A 142 4.55 8.14 -15.11
C LEU A 142 5.95 8.80 -15.19
N PRO A 143 6.09 10.13 -15.37
CA PRO A 143 7.39 10.76 -15.51
C PRO A 143 8.26 10.63 -14.26
N TYR A 144 7.68 10.54 -13.08
CA TYR A 144 8.44 10.35 -11.85
C TYR A 144 9.05 8.96 -11.78
N VAL A 145 8.27 7.91 -12.10
CA VAL A 145 8.77 6.52 -12.12
C VAL A 145 9.80 6.31 -13.21
N GLU A 146 9.55 6.81 -14.42
CA GLU A 146 10.53 6.74 -15.52
C GLU A 146 11.84 7.46 -15.17
N GLY A 147 11.72 8.59 -14.44
CA GLY A 147 12.87 9.29 -13.91
C GLY A 147 13.71 8.43 -12.95
N VAL A 148 13.06 7.61 -12.10
CA VAL A 148 13.79 6.68 -11.22
C VAL A 148 14.51 5.60 -12.04
N VAL A 149 13.84 4.98 -13.02
CA VAL A 149 14.46 3.96 -13.88
C VAL A 149 15.68 4.49 -14.64
N LYS A 150 15.66 5.79 -15.01
CA LYS A 150 16.82 6.45 -15.65
C LYS A 150 17.97 6.71 -14.68
N ILE A 151 17.67 7.04 -13.41
CA ILE A 151 18.66 7.29 -12.36
C ILE A 151 19.26 5.96 -11.87
N ASP A 152 18.41 4.96 -11.64
CA ASP A 152 18.77 3.64 -11.14
C ASP A 152 18.06 2.54 -11.94
N SER A 153 18.74 2.04 -12.96
CA SER A 153 18.26 0.96 -13.82
C SER A 153 18.29 -0.43 -13.14
N SER A 154 18.77 -0.51 -11.89
CA SER A 154 18.79 -1.73 -11.08
C SER A 154 17.68 -1.76 -10.01
N SER A 155 16.87 -0.71 -9.92
CA SER A 155 15.77 -0.64 -8.95
C SER A 155 14.60 -1.53 -9.34
N ASN A 156 14.47 -2.70 -8.71
CA ASN A 156 13.34 -3.60 -8.90
C ASN A 156 12.01 -2.91 -8.55
N GLU A 157 12.02 -2.12 -7.49
CA GLU A 157 10.87 -1.36 -7.02
C GLU A 157 10.37 -0.34 -8.06
N ALA A 158 11.29 0.36 -8.75
CA ALA A 158 10.94 1.29 -9.81
C ALA A 158 10.28 0.57 -11.00
N TYR A 159 10.82 -0.57 -11.43
CA TYR A 159 10.21 -1.36 -12.50
C TYR A 159 8.86 -1.94 -12.10
N ARG A 160 8.68 -2.40 -10.86
CA ARG A 160 7.39 -2.84 -10.35
C ARG A 160 6.36 -1.71 -10.39
N LEU A 161 6.75 -0.51 -9.98
CA LEU A 161 5.87 0.65 -10.00
C LEU A 161 5.57 1.11 -11.43
N LEU A 162 6.57 1.09 -12.32
CA LEU A 162 6.40 1.38 -13.75
C LEU A 162 5.42 0.40 -14.40
N GLY A 163 5.55 -0.89 -14.11
CA GLY A 163 4.63 -1.91 -14.60
C GLY A 163 3.19 -1.65 -14.12
N ARG A 164 3.03 -1.23 -12.88
CA ARG A 164 1.72 -0.87 -12.32
C ARG A 164 1.13 0.36 -13.04
N VAL A 165 1.91 1.42 -13.21
CA VAL A 165 1.49 2.63 -13.93
C VAL A 165 1.07 2.30 -15.36
N LYS A 166 1.92 1.57 -16.10
CA LYS A 166 1.64 1.19 -17.49
C LYS A 166 0.37 0.35 -17.62
N ARG A 167 0.16 -0.62 -16.72
CA ARG A 167 -1.07 -1.41 -16.69
C ARG A 167 -2.31 -0.54 -16.49
N GLU A 168 -2.28 0.41 -15.58
CA GLU A 168 -3.41 1.28 -15.29
C GLU A 168 -3.67 2.28 -16.43
N LEU A 169 -2.65 2.63 -17.21
CA LEU A 169 -2.78 3.39 -18.47
C LEU A 169 -3.21 2.53 -19.67
N GLY A 170 -3.40 1.21 -19.50
CA GLY A 170 -3.78 0.30 -20.58
C GLY A 170 -2.60 -0.20 -21.44
N ASP A 171 -1.38 0.24 -21.18
CA ASP A 171 -0.17 -0.28 -21.84
C ASP A 171 0.21 -1.65 -21.25
N SER A 172 -0.54 -2.67 -21.68
CA SER A 172 -0.31 -4.04 -21.20
C SER A 172 1.06 -4.59 -21.62
N THR A 173 1.55 -4.22 -22.80
CA THR A 173 2.86 -4.69 -23.29
C THR A 173 3.98 -4.11 -22.43
N GLY A 174 4.00 -2.82 -22.27
CA GLY A 174 5.01 -2.17 -21.43
C GLY A 174 4.91 -2.56 -19.95
N ALA A 175 3.69 -2.89 -19.46
CA ALA A 175 3.51 -3.41 -18.11
C ALA A 175 4.16 -4.80 -17.94
N ILE A 176 3.97 -5.71 -18.91
CA ILE A 176 4.60 -7.04 -18.92
C ILE A 176 6.12 -6.91 -18.90
N GLU A 177 6.69 -6.06 -19.77
CA GLU A 177 8.13 -5.82 -19.83
C GLU A 177 8.68 -5.30 -18.50
N ALA A 178 8.01 -4.31 -17.91
CA ALA A 178 8.45 -3.73 -16.65
C ALA A 178 8.37 -4.73 -15.49
N PHE A 179 7.28 -5.52 -15.37
CA PHE A 179 7.18 -6.55 -14.33
C PHE A 179 8.21 -7.67 -14.54
N LYS A 180 8.45 -8.12 -15.76
CA LYS A 180 9.51 -9.09 -16.06
C LYS A 180 10.88 -8.56 -15.66
N LYS A 181 11.16 -7.28 -15.94
CA LYS A 181 12.42 -6.66 -15.53
C LYS A 181 12.56 -6.58 -14.01
N ALA A 182 11.48 -6.23 -13.29
CA ALA A 182 11.47 -6.26 -11.83
C ALA A 182 11.78 -7.66 -11.28
N ILE A 183 11.17 -8.72 -11.84
CA ILE A 183 11.40 -10.10 -11.44
C ILE A 183 12.85 -10.55 -11.71
N VAL A 184 13.45 -10.12 -12.84
CA VAL A 184 14.86 -10.40 -13.14
C VAL A 184 15.80 -9.72 -12.14
N LEU A 185 15.45 -8.53 -11.67
CA LEU A 185 16.25 -7.78 -10.68
C LEU A 185 16.08 -8.33 -9.26
N ASP A 186 14.91 -8.89 -8.95
CA ASP A 186 14.63 -9.57 -7.69
C ASP A 186 13.73 -10.79 -7.95
N GLU A 187 14.34 -11.96 -7.99
CA GLU A 187 13.65 -13.26 -8.22
C GLU A 187 12.68 -13.65 -7.09
N ARG A 188 12.65 -12.89 -6.00
CA ARG A 188 11.73 -13.06 -4.88
C ARG A 188 10.64 -11.98 -4.82
N ASP A 189 10.52 -11.13 -5.84
CA ASP A 189 9.44 -10.13 -5.91
C ASP A 189 8.09 -10.78 -6.28
N ALA A 190 7.46 -11.42 -5.29
CA ALA A 190 6.15 -12.04 -5.42
C ALA A 190 5.06 -11.06 -5.90
N TRP A 191 5.17 -9.78 -5.56
CA TRP A 191 4.22 -8.76 -6.00
C TRP A 191 4.33 -8.45 -7.48
N SER A 192 5.54 -8.40 -8.05
CA SER A 192 5.73 -8.25 -9.49
C SER A 192 5.19 -9.47 -10.25
N MET A 193 5.40 -10.68 -9.73
CA MET A 193 4.86 -11.91 -10.31
C MET A 193 3.32 -11.90 -10.31
N ASN A 194 2.70 -11.56 -9.20
CA ASN A 194 1.25 -11.43 -9.11
C ASN A 194 0.70 -10.34 -10.04
N ASN A 195 1.39 -9.20 -10.14
CA ASN A 195 0.97 -8.12 -11.04
C ASN A 195 1.13 -8.50 -12.52
N LEU A 196 2.19 -9.22 -12.89
CA LEU A 196 2.37 -9.80 -14.22
C LEU A 196 1.21 -10.74 -14.57
N ALA A 197 0.88 -11.63 -13.65
CA ALA A 197 -0.25 -12.55 -13.83
C ALA A 197 -1.59 -11.79 -13.98
N LYS A 198 -1.80 -10.70 -13.23
CA LYS A 198 -3.01 -9.85 -13.41
C LYS A 198 -3.09 -9.25 -14.81
N VAL A 199 -1.97 -8.89 -15.43
CA VAL A 199 -1.96 -8.41 -16.82
C VAL A 199 -2.35 -9.55 -17.76
N TYR A 200 -1.77 -10.74 -17.60
CA TYR A 200 -2.13 -11.91 -18.40
C TYR A 200 -3.61 -12.30 -18.27
N ILE A 201 -4.14 -12.33 -17.05
CA ILE A 201 -5.57 -12.57 -16.80
C ILE A 201 -6.44 -11.52 -17.51
N GLY A 202 -6.07 -10.25 -17.45
CA GLY A 202 -6.78 -9.16 -18.14
C GLY A 202 -6.79 -9.31 -19.65
N GLN A 203 -5.77 -9.93 -20.24
CA GLN A 203 -5.68 -10.26 -21.67
C GLN A 203 -6.33 -11.62 -22.02
N GLY A 204 -6.88 -12.36 -21.05
CA GLY A 204 -7.41 -13.69 -21.24
C GLY A 204 -6.32 -14.76 -21.47
N ARG A 205 -5.06 -14.50 -21.16
CA ARG A 205 -3.90 -15.38 -21.26
C ARG A 205 -3.71 -16.14 -19.94
N TYR A 206 -4.72 -16.93 -19.59
CA TYR A 206 -4.83 -17.53 -18.25
C TYR A 206 -3.71 -18.53 -17.95
N GLU A 207 -3.33 -19.35 -18.94
CA GLU A 207 -2.26 -20.34 -18.81
C GLU A 207 -0.91 -19.69 -18.44
N GLU A 208 -0.63 -18.51 -19.05
CA GLU A 208 0.60 -17.78 -18.79
C GLU A 208 0.62 -17.08 -17.40
N ALA A 209 -0.56 -16.90 -16.79
CA ALA A 209 -0.66 -16.38 -15.44
C ALA A 209 -0.32 -17.42 -14.35
N LEU A 210 -0.45 -18.73 -14.63
CA LEU A 210 -0.33 -19.77 -13.63
C LEU A 210 1.08 -19.85 -13.02
N GLY A 211 2.10 -19.84 -13.87
CA GLY A 211 3.50 -19.94 -13.41
C GLY A 211 3.91 -18.82 -12.45
N PRO A 212 3.74 -17.54 -12.83
CA PRO A 212 4.01 -16.42 -11.94
C PRO A 212 3.24 -16.47 -10.62
N LEU A 213 1.95 -16.88 -10.63
CA LEU A 213 1.15 -16.98 -9.41
C LEU A 213 1.62 -18.13 -8.51
N ALA A 214 1.92 -19.28 -9.07
CA ALA A 214 2.48 -20.39 -8.30
C ALA A 214 3.78 -19.96 -7.60
N ARG A 215 4.67 -19.29 -8.32
CA ARG A 215 5.92 -18.79 -7.76
C ARG A 215 5.71 -17.71 -6.69
N ALA A 216 4.75 -16.79 -6.87
CA ALA A 216 4.41 -15.81 -5.85
C ALA A 216 3.93 -16.45 -4.54
N ILE A 217 3.12 -17.52 -4.63
CA ILE A 217 2.63 -18.30 -3.48
C ILE A 217 3.77 -19.09 -2.81
N GLU A 218 4.71 -19.64 -3.57
CA GLU A 218 5.90 -20.29 -3.00
C GLU A 218 6.74 -19.32 -2.16
N ILE A 219 6.82 -18.04 -2.57
CA ILE A 219 7.58 -17.02 -1.88
C ILE A 219 6.85 -16.53 -0.63
N ASP A 220 5.53 -16.29 -0.74
CA ASP A 220 4.67 -15.88 0.37
C ASP A 220 3.26 -16.45 0.20
N SER A 221 3.01 -17.55 0.90
CA SER A 221 1.72 -18.25 0.88
C SER A 221 0.64 -17.57 1.72
N THR A 222 0.95 -16.52 2.47
CA THR A 222 -0.02 -15.84 3.35
C THR A 222 -0.85 -14.78 2.63
N VAL A 223 -0.45 -14.38 1.42
CA VAL A 223 -1.09 -13.32 0.65
C VAL A 223 -2.32 -13.85 -0.08
N ALA A 224 -3.51 -13.61 0.47
CA ALA A 224 -4.79 -14.07 -0.09
C ALA A 224 -5.01 -13.65 -1.57
N ALA A 225 -4.47 -12.49 -1.98
CA ALA A 225 -4.60 -11.98 -3.35
C ALA A 225 -3.93 -12.92 -4.38
N PHE A 226 -2.84 -13.60 -4.03
CA PHE A 226 -2.15 -14.53 -4.92
C PHE A 226 -3.02 -15.77 -5.18
N HIS A 227 -3.60 -16.34 -4.13
CA HIS A 227 -4.51 -17.48 -4.21
C HIS A 227 -5.78 -17.12 -4.99
N THR A 228 -6.36 -15.94 -4.75
CA THR A 228 -7.54 -15.47 -5.47
C THR A 228 -7.28 -15.35 -6.97
N ASN A 229 -6.14 -14.79 -7.36
CA ASN A 229 -5.79 -14.65 -8.77
C ASN A 229 -5.46 -16.00 -9.40
N LEU A 230 -4.81 -16.93 -8.67
CA LEU A 230 -4.56 -18.28 -9.14
C LEU A 230 -5.87 -19.04 -9.37
N GLY A 231 -6.81 -18.99 -8.42
CA GLY A 231 -8.13 -19.59 -8.56
C GLY A 231 -8.87 -19.09 -9.80
N ARG A 232 -8.86 -17.78 -10.04
CA ARG A 232 -9.46 -17.17 -11.24
C ARG A 232 -8.81 -17.66 -12.53
N ALA A 233 -7.49 -17.77 -12.58
CA ALA A 233 -6.78 -18.24 -13.75
C ALA A 233 -7.10 -19.73 -14.03
N LEU A 234 -7.09 -20.58 -13.01
CA LEU A 234 -7.42 -22.00 -13.13
C LEU A 234 -8.86 -22.24 -13.60
N GLU A 235 -9.82 -21.53 -13.03
CA GLU A 235 -11.23 -21.62 -13.44
C GLU A 235 -11.39 -21.30 -14.93
N ARG A 236 -10.79 -20.22 -15.40
CA ARG A 236 -10.88 -19.81 -16.80
C ARG A 236 -10.11 -20.70 -17.76
N THR A 237 -9.01 -21.32 -17.33
CA THR A 237 -8.30 -22.33 -18.09
C THR A 237 -9.15 -23.60 -18.23
N ALA A 238 -9.79 -24.07 -17.16
CA ALA A 238 -10.68 -25.22 -17.18
C ALA A 238 -11.92 -24.99 -18.08
N ASP A 239 -12.52 -23.80 -18.01
CA ASP A 239 -13.66 -23.43 -18.87
C ASP A 239 -13.28 -23.46 -20.36
N ARG A 240 -12.10 -22.94 -20.72
CA ARG A 240 -11.59 -22.98 -22.10
C ARG A 240 -11.38 -24.39 -22.61
N SER A 241 -10.79 -25.28 -21.78
CA SER A 241 -10.58 -26.69 -22.14
C SER A 241 -11.91 -27.39 -22.40
N ARG A 242 -12.91 -27.20 -21.54
CA ARG A 242 -14.27 -27.72 -21.73
C ARG A 242 -14.94 -27.24 -23.01
N LEU A 243 -14.82 -25.91 -23.30
CA LEU A 243 -15.37 -25.33 -24.52
C LEU A 243 -14.67 -25.86 -25.77
N ALA A 244 -13.34 -26.05 -25.74
CA ALA A 244 -12.59 -26.61 -26.84
C ALA A 244 -12.99 -28.09 -27.09
N GLU A 245 -13.12 -28.88 -26.04
CA GLU A 245 -13.59 -30.28 -26.12
C GLU A 245 -15.01 -30.37 -26.70
N ALA A 246 -15.94 -29.52 -26.22
CA ALA A 246 -17.31 -29.48 -26.75
C ALA A 246 -17.36 -29.07 -28.22
N PHE A 247 -16.53 -28.10 -28.63
CA PHE A 247 -16.43 -27.68 -30.04
C PHE A 247 -15.89 -28.82 -30.94
N VAL A 248 -14.84 -29.51 -30.51
CA VAL A 248 -14.28 -30.67 -31.23
C VAL A 248 -15.33 -31.76 -31.38
N GLU A 249 -16.11 -32.06 -30.35
CA GLU A 249 -17.16 -33.05 -30.40
C GLU A 249 -18.29 -32.64 -31.36
N GLN A 250 -18.70 -31.38 -31.32
CA GLN A 250 -19.70 -30.86 -32.24
C GLN A 250 -19.27 -30.94 -33.72
N VAL A 251 -17.99 -30.65 -34.01
CA VAL A 251 -17.45 -30.78 -35.38
C VAL A 251 -17.45 -32.23 -35.87
N LYS A 252 -17.23 -33.21 -34.99
CA LYS A 252 -17.31 -34.64 -35.34
C LYS A 252 -18.72 -35.07 -35.72
N THR A 253 -19.74 -34.50 -35.11
CA THR A 253 -21.17 -34.83 -35.40
C THR A 253 -21.66 -34.23 -36.70
N TRP A 254 -20.92 -33.29 -37.29
CA TRP A 254 -21.28 -32.66 -38.58
C TRP A 254 -20.66 -33.35 -39.82
N ARG A 255 -19.88 -34.40 -39.61
CA ARG A 255 -19.30 -35.26 -40.64
C ARG A 255 -20.07 -36.59 -40.74
#